data_f249c3d639d6d881fb7aefc3aaf4d83f
#
_entry.id   f249c3d639d6d881fb7aefc3aaf4d83f
#
_cell.length_a   1.000
_cell.length_b   1.000
_cell.length_c   1.000
_cell.angle_alpha   90.00
_cell.angle_beta   90.00
_cell.angle_gamma   90.00
#
_symmetry.space_group_name_H-M   'P 1'
#
loop_
_entity.id
_entity.type
_entity.pdbx_description
1 polymer ?
#
loop_
_entity_poly.entity_id
_entity_poly.type
_entity_poly.pdbx_seq_one_letter_code
_entity_poly.pdbx_strand_id
1 'polypeptide(L)'
;MSDSAPLIDSFENHYGFSREDAIKARNIYKERYLPIGWMENRLYDGIEEVLDELQKTGIMMGVATSKPEDVAEKVLEYFELKKYFPVICAAPNNGLNGEKPGRIRAAIEEARALGCEAKNVIMVGDTRFDVLGAHECGIPCVGVTWGFCVEGEFEACGTEYVVGTMDELLNVLK
;
A
#
# COMPACT_ATOMS: atom_id res chain seq x y z
N MET A 1 11.22 -8.53 0.42
CA MET A 1 10.05 -9.41 0.22
C MET A 1 8.84 -8.53 0.20
N SER A 2 8.11 -8.52 -0.88
CA SER A 2 6.93 -7.66 -1.03
C SER A 2 5.82 -8.12 -0.07
N ASP A 3 5.45 -7.29 0.91
CA ASP A 3 4.28 -7.53 1.78
C ASP A 3 2.95 -7.42 1.01
N SER A 4 3.00 -7.16 -0.28
CA SER A 4 1.85 -6.92 -1.14
C SER A 4 1.16 -8.20 -1.64
N ALA A 5 1.86 -9.33 -1.68
CA ALA A 5 1.24 -10.64 -1.87
C ALA A 5 1.00 -11.29 -0.50
N PRO A 6 -0.08 -12.06 -0.31
CA PRO A 6 -0.21 -12.87 0.87
C PRO A 6 1.08 -13.69 1.06
N LEU A 7 1.69 -13.62 2.24
CA LEU A 7 2.98 -14.27 2.51
C LEU A 7 3.00 -15.75 2.11
N ILE A 8 1.86 -16.42 2.25
CA ILE A 8 1.69 -17.82 1.86
C ILE A 8 1.93 -17.97 0.35
N ASP A 9 1.29 -17.13 -0.47
CA ASP A 9 1.44 -17.20 -1.93
C ASP A 9 2.86 -16.86 -2.36
N SER A 10 3.53 -15.95 -1.66
CA SER A 10 4.95 -15.65 -1.88
C SER A 10 5.83 -16.86 -1.57
N PHE A 11 5.61 -17.57 -0.46
CA PHE A 11 6.37 -18.75 -0.11
C PHE A 11 6.13 -19.90 -1.09
N GLU A 12 4.89 -20.09 -1.56
CA GLU A 12 4.56 -21.11 -2.57
C GLU A 12 5.18 -20.77 -3.94
N ASN A 13 4.96 -19.55 -4.44
CA ASN A 13 5.27 -19.21 -5.83
C ASN A 13 6.74 -18.82 -6.06
N HIS A 14 7.41 -18.23 -5.07
CA HIS A 14 8.81 -17.79 -5.22
C HIS A 14 9.82 -18.75 -4.59
N TYR A 15 9.43 -19.47 -3.53
CA TYR A 15 10.31 -20.38 -2.80
C TYR A 15 9.98 -21.85 -3.02
N GLY A 16 8.87 -22.17 -3.72
CA GLY A 16 8.47 -23.54 -4.02
C GLY A 16 8.04 -24.33 -2.78
N PHE A 17 7.60 -23.65 -1.72
CA PHE A 17 7.15 -24.34 -0.51
C PHE A 17 5.81 -25.03 -0.77
N SER A 18 5.59 -26.17 -0.10
CA SER A 18 4.25 -26.72 0.00
C SER A 18 3.32 -25.74 0.76
N ARG A 19 2.02 -25.85 0.55
CA ARG A 19 1.03 -25.03 1.30
C ARG A 19 1.22 -25.15 2.82
N GLU A 20 1.51 -26.36 3.30
CA GLU A 20 1.77 -26.62 4.72
C GLU A 20 3.02 -25.90 5.22
N ASP A 21 4.13 -25.97 4.48
CA ASP A 21 5.38 -25.32 4.85
C ASP A 21 5.29 -23.80 4.71
N ALA A 22 4.56 -23.30 3.72
CA ALA A 22 4.28 -21.87 3.57
C ALA A 22 3.51 -21.30 4.77
N ILE A 23 2.53 -22.05 5.30
CA ILE A 23 1.82 -21.70 6.53
C ILE A 23 2.77 -21.67 7.75
N LYS A 24 3.64 -22.66 7.90
CA LYS A 24 4.65 -22.70 8.96
C LYS A 24 5.60 -21.52 8.86
N ALA A 25 6.14 -21.27 7.67
CA ALA A 25 7.05 -20.14 7.41
C ALA A 25 6.40 -18.79 7.74
N ARG A 26 5.14 -18.58 7.33
CA ARG A 26 4.37 -17.38 7.70
C ARG A 26 4.23 -17.22 9.22
N ASN A 27 3.99 -18.31 9.94
CA ASN A 27 3.82 -18.23 11.40
C ASN A 27 5.15 -17.85 12.08
N ILE A 28 6.27 -18.45 11.67
CA ILE A 28 7.61 -18.10 12.16
C ILE A 28 7.93 -16.62 11.84
N TYR A 29 7.61 -16.16 10.62
CA TYR A 29 7.76 -14.76 10.26
C TYR A 29 6.98 -13.84 11.21
N LYS A 30 5.72 -14.17 11.51
CA LYS A 30 4.87 -13.37 12.40
C LYS A 30 5.40 -13.32 13.83
N GLU A 31 6.01 -14.39 14.34
CA GLU A 31 6.61 -14.43 15.69
C GLU A 31 7.66 -13.34 15.90
N ARG A 32 8.42 -13.00 14.84
CA ARG A 32 9.39 -11.91 14.86
C ARG A 32 8.81 -10.57 14.41
N TYR A 33 7.99 -10.59 13.37
CA TYR A 33 7.46 -9.37 12.76
C TYR A 33 6.55 -8.59 13.71
N LEU A 34 5.63 -9.27 14.40
CA LEU A 34 4.64 -8.61 15.25
C LEU A 34 5.25 -7.90 16.48
N PRO A 35 6.25 -8.44 17.20
CA PRO A 35 6.84 -7.71 18.31
C PRO A 35 7.82 -6.61 17.90
N ILE A 36 8.63 -6.81 16.86
CA ILE A 36 9.75 -5.89 16.54
C ILE A 36 9.91 -5.57 15.05
N GLY A 37 9.63 -6.51 14.14
CA GLY A 37 9.94 -6.36 12.71
C GLY A 37 9.23 -5.17 12.06
N TRP A 38 8.04 -4.82 12.51
CA TRP A 38 7.29 -3.68 12.00
C TRP A 38 7.96 -2.33 12.30
N MET A 39 8.86 -2.24 13.29
CA MET A 39 9.65 -1.04 13.59
C MET A 39 10.96 -0.96 12.80
N GLU A 40 11.37 -2.05 12.16
CA GLU A 40 12.63 -2.13 11.40
C GLU A 40 12.48 -1.55 9.98
N ASN A 41 11.62 -0.56 9.83
CA ASN A 41 11.39 0.19 8.62
C ASN A 41 12.06 1.57 8.72
N ARG A 42 12.18 2.22 7.59
CA ARG A 42 12.51 3.64 7.49
C ARG A 42 11.62 4.30 6.46
N LEU A 43 11.37 5.57 6.62
CA LEU A 43 10.70 6.35 5.60
C LEU A 43 11.61 6.51 4.37
N TYR A 44 11.01 6.62 3.22
CA TYR A 44 11.72 7.08 2.03
C TYR A 44 12.05 8.56 2.18
N ASP A 45 13.27 8.94 1.80
CA ASP A 45 13.73 10.33 1.90
C ASP A 45 12.81 11.25 1.08
N GLY A 46 12.33 12.33 1.68
CA GLY A 46 11.44 13.31 1.05
C GLY A 46 9.94 12.98 1.09
N ILE A 47 9.53 11.84 1.67
CA ILE A 47 8.09 11.47 1.69
C ILE A 47 7.26 12.42 2.58
N GLU A 48 7.81 12.88 3.70
CA GLU A 48 7.09 13.78 4.59
C GLU A 48 6.84 15.13 3.93
N GLU A 49 7.82 15.64 3.19
CA GLU A 49 7.70 16.88 2.41
C GLU A 49 6.61 16.76 1.33
N VAL A 50 6.53 15.60 0.66
CA VAL A 50 5.46 15.33 -0.32
C VAL A 50 4.10 15.32 0.36
N LEU A 51 3.95 14.65 1.50
CA LEU A 51 2.69 14.59 2.24
C LEU A 51 2.27 15.96 2.76
N ASP A 52 3.21 16.75 3.26
CA ASP A 52 2.97 18.13 3.68
C ASP A 52 2.49 19.02 2.52
N GLU A 53 3.13 18.90 1.36
CA GLU A 53 2.74 19.66 0.17
C GLU A 53 1.36 19.26 -0.34
N LEU A 54 1.04 17.96 -0.38
CA LEU A 54 -0.28 17.47 -0.78
C LEU A 54 -1.36 17.91 0.21
N GLN A 55 -1.08 17.89 1.51
CA GLN A 55 -2.02 18.35 2.53
C GLN A 55 -2.38 19.85 2.35
N LYS A 56 -1.40 20.68 1.97
CA LYS A 56 -1.62 22.12 1.69
C LYS A 56 -2.56 22.36 0.49
N THR A 57 -2.62 21.43 -0.45
CA THR A 57 -3.54 21.52 -1.60
C THR A 57 -5.00 21.21 -1.24
N GLY A 58 -5.25 20.62 -0.07
CA GLY A 58 -6.58 20.16 0.34
C GLY A 58 -6.98 18.80 -0.26
N ILE A 59 -6.07 18.10 -0.91
CA ILE A 59 -6.30 16.72 -1.38
C ILE A 59 -6.51 15.81 -0.17
N MET A 60 -7.58 15.03 -0.18
CA MET A 60 -7.77 13.98 0.82
C MET A 60 -6.88 12.79 0.50
N MET A 61 -6.04 12.41 1.46
CA MET A 61 -5.17 11.26 1.34
C MET A 61 -5.70 10.10 2.18
N GLY A 62 -5.57 8.87 1.68
CA GLY A 62 -5.99 7.66 2.39
C GLY A 62 -4.99 6.53 2.21
N VAL A 63 -5.00 5.59 3.12
CA VAL A 63 -4.21 4.36 3.07
C VAL A 63 -5.10 3.17 2.72
N ALA A 64 -4.74 2.44 1.66
CA ALA A 64 -5.35 1.17 1.27
C ALA A 64 -4.25 0.10 1.26
N THR A 65 -4.18 -0.75 2.29
CA THR A 65 -3.08 -1.68 2.48
C THR A 65 -3.53 -3.11 2.79
N SER A 66 -2.78 -4.09 2.28
CA SER A 66 -2.92 -5.51 2.66
C SER A 66 -2.24 -5.84 4.01
N LYS A 67 -1.56 -4.88 4.62
CA LYS A 67 -0.99 -5.01 5.97
C LYS A 67 -2.12 -5.16 6.99
N PRO A 68 -2.00 -6.03 8.03
CA PRO A 68 -2.99 -6.12 9.10
C PRO A 68 -3.23 -4.76 9.78
N GLU A 69 -4.47 -4.52 10.18
CA GLU A 69 -4.94 -3.23 10.71
C GLU A 69 -4.11 -2.75 11.91
N ASP A 70 -3.89 -3.62 12.90
CA ASP A 70 -3.11 -3.29 14.10
C ASP A 70 -1.64 -2.95 13.78
N VAL A 71 -1.09 -3.55 12.73
CA VAL A 71 0.29 -3.26 12.28
C VAL A 71 0.33 -1.97 11.46
N ALA A 72 -0.63 -1.77 10.56
CA ALA A 72 -0.71 -0.55 9.76
C ALA A 72 -0.83 0.69 10.66
N GLU A 73 -1.71 0.65 11.65
CA GLU A 73 -1.87 1.74 12.61
C GLU A 73 -0.58 2.02 13.40
N LYS A 74 0.05 0.97 13.96
CA LYS A 74 1.32 1.12 14.70
C LYS A 74 2.43 1.74 13.85
N VAL A 75 2.56 1.34 12.59
CA VAL A 75 3.56 1.90 11.67
C VAL A 75 3.29 3.39 11.42
N LEU A 76 2.03 3.76 11.12
CA LEU A 76 1.66 5.14 10.87
C LEU A 76 1.82 6.03 12.11
N GLU A 77 1.55 5.51 13.30
CA GLU A 77 1.77 6.20 14.57
C GLU A 77 3.25 6.36 14.89
N TYR A 78 4.04 5.31 14.70
CA TYR A 78 5.48 5.30 14.98
C TYR A 78 6.24 6.35 14.16
N PHE A 79 5.85 6.51 12.90
CA PHE A 79 6.43 7.52 12.01
C PHE A 79 5.68 8.86 11.99
N GLU A 80 4.71 9.04 12.89
CA GLU A 80 3.88 10.27 12.97
C GLU A 80 3.15 10.64 11.67
N LEU A 81 2.89 9.64 10.81
CA LEU A 81 2.24 9.82 9.51
C LEU A 81 0.71 9.77 9.58
N LYS A 82 0.12 9.26 10.66
CA LYS A 82 -1.33 9.12 10.81
C LYS A 82 -2.08 10.43 10.62
N LYS A 83 -1.44 11.56 10.95
CA LYS A 83 -1.99 12.93 10.78
C LYS A 83 -2.36 13.29 9.33
N TYR A 84 -1.74 12.64 8.34
CA TYR A 84 -2.00 12.89 6.93
C TYR A 84 -3.16 12.08 6.36
N PHE A 85 -3.54 10.98 7.03
CA PHE A 85 -4.45 9.99 6.50
C PHE A 85 -5.72 9.87 7.34
N PRO A 86 -6.77 10.67 7.06
CA PRO A 86 -8.06 10.53 7.73
C PRO A 86 -8.77 9.21 7.41
N VAL A 87 -8.34 8.51 6.35
CA VAL A 87 -8.87 7.21 5.91
C VAL A 87 -7.76 6.17 5.97
N ILE A 88 -7.97 5.08 6.72
CA ILE A 88 -7.00 3.97 6.83
C ILE A 88 -7.74 2.64 6.68
N CYS A 89 -7.70 2.08 5.48
CA CYS A 89 -8.32 0.80 5.14
C CYS A 89 -7.27 -0.30 5.01
N ALA A 90 -6.98 -0.95 6.12
CA ALA A 90 -6.04 -2.06 6.23
C ALA A 90 -6.74 -3.42 6.12
N ALA A 91 -5.96 -4.50 5.96
CA ALA A 91 -6.50 -5.85 5.98
C ALA A 91 -6.96 -6.23 7.39
N PRO A 92 -8.08 -6.98 7.53
CA PRO A 92 -8.48 -7.49 8.83
C PRO A 92 -7.39 -8.36 9.47
N ASN A 93 -7.26 -8.29 10.80
CA ASN A 93 -6.23 -9.01 11.55
C ASN A 93 -6.32 -10.54 11.42
N ASN A 94 -7.48 -11.07 11.04
CA ASN A 94 -7.68 -12.50 10.78
C ASN A 94 -7.04 -12.98 9.46
N GLY A 95 -6.55 -12.05 8.62
CA GLY A 95 -5.91 -12.34 7.34
C GLY A 95 -6.87 -12.71 6.20
N LEU A 96 -8.18 -12.53 6.39
CA LEU A 96 -9.21 -12.73 5.36
C LEU A 96 -9.54 -11.39 4.68
N ASN A 97 -9.89 -11.45 3.40
CA ASN A 97 -10.32 -10.27 2.62
C ASN A 97 -9.31 -9.09 2.62
N GLY A 98 -8.01 -9.39 2.72
CA GLY A 98 -6.94 -8.38 2.68
C GLY A 98 -6.51 -7.98 1.27
N GLU A 99 -7.28 -8.37 0.25
CA GLU A 99 -6.96 -8.09 -1.15
C GLU A 99 -7.01 -6.58 -1.45
N LYS A 100 -6.10 -6.13 -2.30
CA LYS A 100 -5.92 -4.70 -2.62
C LYS A 100 -7.21 -4.05 -3.14
N PRO A 101 -7.96 -4.63 -4.11
CA PRO A 101 -9.18 -3.99 -4.62
C PRO A 101 -10.22 -3.72 -3.52
N GLY A 102 -10.39 -4.66 -2.60
CA GLY A 102 -11.31 -4.50 -1.48
C GLY A 102 -10.92 -3.36 -0.54
N ARG A 103 -9.62 -3.15 -0.32
CA ARG A 103 -9.10 -2.05 0.51
C ARG A 103 -9.26 -0.71 -0.18
N ILE A 104 -9.01 -0.65 -1.50
CA ILE A 104 -9.22 0.56 -2.29
C ILE A 104 -10.70 0.97 -2.29
N ARG A 105 -11.63 0.04 -2.54
CA ARG A 105 -13.07 0.34 -2.49
C ARG A 105 -13.50 0.85 -1.13
N ALA A 106 -13.06 0.19 -0.05
CA ALA A 106 -13.36 0.61 1.31
C ALA A 106 -12.84 2.03 1.60
N ALA A 107 -11.61 2.35 1.16
CA ALA A 107 -11.03 3.68 1.34
C ALA A 107 -11.82 4.77 0.59
N ILE A 108 -12.27 4.48 -0.63
CA ILE A 108 -13.12 5.40 -1.41
C ILE A 108 -14.48 5.62 -0.72
N GLU A 109 -15.10 4.57 -0.20
CA GLU A 109 -16.38 4.66 0.52
C GLU A 109 -16.24 5.46 1.82
N GLU A 110 -15.18 5.23 2.57
CA GLU A 110 -14.91 5.97 3.81
C GLU A 110 -14.61 7.45 3.53
N ALA A 111 -13.82 7.75 2.49
CA ALA A 111 -13.59 9.11 2.05
C ALA A 111 -14.90 9.83 1.69
N ARG A 112 -15.83 9.15 1.01
CA ARG A 112 -17.17 9.69 0.70
C ARG A 112 -17.99 9.94 1.96
N ALA A 113 -17.93 9.04 2.93
CA ALA A 113 -18.61 9.22 4.22
C ALA A 113 -18.08 10.45 4.99
N LEU A 114 -16.81 10.81 4.79
CA LEU A 114 -16.20 12.02 5.33
C LEU A 114 -16.47 13.29 4.49
N GLY A 115 -17.31 13.20 3.45
CA GLY A 115 -17.71 14.33 2.63
C GLY A 115 -16.82 14.61 1.41
N CYS A 116 -15.87 13.72 1.08
CA CYS A 116 -15.09 13.81 -0.15
C CYS A 116 -15.96 13.33 -1.32
N GLU A 117 -16.02 14.10 -2.41
CA GLU A 117 -16.77 13.65 -3.61
C GLU A 117 -16.14 12.41 -4.28
N ALA A 118 -14.85 12.18 -4.06
CA ALA A 118 -14.06 11.06 -4.60
C ALA A 118 -14.30 10.84 -6.12
N LYS A 119 -14.32 11.94 -6.90
CA LYS A 119 -14.49 11.90 -8.35
C LYS A 119 -13.20 11.60 -9.10
N ASN A 120 -12.09 12.17 -8.59
CA ASN A 120 -10.76 12.04 -9.17
C ASN A 120 -9.88 11.31 -8.15
N VAL A 121 -10.02 10.00 -8.10
CA VAL A 121 -9.21 9.15 -7.22
C VAL A 121 -8.06 8.57 -8.02
N ILE A 122 -6.87 8.59 -7.45
CA ILE A 122 -5.68 7.96 -8.00
C ILE A 122 -5.01 7.10 -6.94
N MET A 123 -4.57 5.91 -7.33
CA MET A 123 -3.76 5.06 -6.47
C MET A 123 -2.28 5.41 -6.63
N VAL A 124 -1.52 5.40 -5.56
CA VAL A 124 -0.06 5.42 -5.58
C VAL A 124 0.43 4.10 -4.99
N GLY A 125 1.26 3.38 -5.72
CA GLY A 125 1.74 2.08 -5.26
C GLY A 125 3.07 1.69 -5.86
N ASP A 126 3.71 0.69 -5.26
CA ASP A 126 5.06 0.26 -5.60
C ASP A 126 5.13 -1.14 -6.21
N THR A 127 3.97 -1.76 -6.48
CA THR A 127 3.90 -3.10 -7.08
C THR A 127 2.75 -3.24 -8.06
N ARG A 128 2.81 -4.30 -8.90
CA ARG A 128 1.72 -4.70 -9.78
C ARG A 128 0.38 -4.89 -9.08
N PHE A 129 0.38 -5.29 -7.80
CA PHE A 129 -0.86 -5.50 -7.05
C PHE A 129 -1.61 -4.20 -6.80
N ASP A 130 -0.88 -3.10 -6.66
CA ASP A 130 -1.46 -1.76 -6.55
C ASP A 130 -2.10 -1.34 -7.86
N VAL A 131 -1.39 -1.53 -8.98
CA VAL A 131 -1.88 -1.21 -10.32
C VAL A 131 -3.12 -2.03 -10.66
N LEU A 132 -3.03 -3.36 -10.55
CA LEU A 132 -4.16 -4.25 -10.86
C LEU A 132 -5.35 -4.00 -9.94
N GLY A 133 -5.09 -3.71 -8.65
CA GLY A 133 -6.13 -3.35 -7.69
C GLY A 133 -6.81 -2.03 -8.03
N ALA A 134 -6.07 -1.02 -8.48
CA ALA A 134 -6.59 0.25 -8.94
C ALA A 134 -7.46 0.07 -10.21
N HIS A 135 -6.95 -0.65 -11.20
CA HIS A 135 -7.68 -0.93 -12.44
C HIS A 135 -8.99 -1.71 -12.21
N GLU A 136 -8.98 -2.69 -11.30
CA GLU A 136 -10.22 -3.40 -10.91
C GLU A 136 -11.24 -2.48 -10.25
N CYS A 137 -10.78 -1.40 -9.62
CA CYS A 137 -11.64 -0.36 -9.04
C CYS A 137 -12.00 0.76 -10.04
N GLY A 138 -11.49 0.72 -11.27
CA GLY A 138 -11.73 1.73 -12.30
C GLY A 138 -11.04 3.06 -12.03
N ILE A 139 -9.91 3.06 -11.31
CA ILE A 139 -9.12 4.25 -11.02
C ILE A 139 -7.69 4.11 -11.58
N PRO A 140 -7.04 5.21 -11.99
CA PRO A 140 -5.65 5.20 -12.44
C PRO A 140 -4.68 4.93 -11.28
N CYS A 141 -3.45 4.51 -11.65
CA CYS A 141 -2.37 4.26 -10.72
C CYS A 141 -1.10 5.02 -11.10
N VAL A 142 -0.41 5.56 -10.09
CA VAL A 142 0.98 6.02 -10.18
C VAL A 142 1.88 4.94 -9.59
N GLY A 143 2.70 4.31 -10.42
CA GLY A 143 3.73 3.38 -9.99
C GLY A 143 4.98 4.13 -9.54
N VAL A 144 5.47 3.85 -8.33
CA VAL A 144 6.69 4.43 -7.78
C VAL A 144 7.82 3.42 -7.82
N THR A 145 8.99 3.80 -8.41
CA THR A 145 10.07 2.83 -8.68
C THR A 145 11.06 2.64 -7.54
N TRP A 146 10.98 3.45 -6.49
CA TRP A 146 11.85 3.30 -5.30
C TRP A 146 11.36 2.28 -4.28
N GLY A 147 10.23 1.58 -4.53
CA GLY A 147 9.68 0.53 -3.68
C GLY A 147 10.10 -0.87 -4.09
N PHE A 148 9.15 -1.79 -4.12
CA PHE A 148 9.36 -3.22 -4.39
C PHE A 148 9.03 -3.64 -5.83
N CYS A 149 8.85 -2.70 -6.75
CA CYS A 149 8.55 -3.04 -8.15
C CYS A 149 9.70 -3.84 -8.80
N VAL A 150 9.33 -4.72 -9.71
CA VAL A 150 10.26 -5.40 -10.59
C VAL A 150 10.36 -4.62 -11.90
N GLU A 151 11.54 -4.56 -12.49
CA GLU A 151 11.77 -3.87 -13.77
C GLU A 151 10.80 -4.37 -14.85
N GLY A 152 10.14 -3.45 -15.55
CA GLY A 152 9.13 -3.75 -16.57
C GLY A 152 7.76 -4.17 -16.03
N GLU A 153 7.58 -4.26 -14.71
CA GLU A 153 6.31 -4.71 -14.10
C GLU A 153 5.18 -3.70 -14.32
N PHE A 154 5.47 -2.42 -14.18
CA PHE A 154 4.49 -1.35 -14.35
C PHE A 154 4.02 -1.22 -15.80
N GLU A 155 4.95 -1.30 -16.76
CA GLU A 155 4.64 -1.29 -18.19
C GLU A 155 3.77 -2.49 -18.57
N ALA A 156 4.10 -3.67 -18.06
CA ALA A 156 3.34 -4.90 -18.30
C ALA A 156 1.91 -4.85 -17.73
N CYS A 157 1.71 -4.09 -16.64
CA CYS A 157 0.39 -3.86 -16.04
C CYS A 157 -0.39 -2.70 -16.65
N GLY A 158 0.23 -1.90 -17.54
CA GLY A 158 -0.40 -0.75 -18.17
C GLY A 158 -0.63 0.42 -17.21
N THR A 159 0.33 0.65 -16.31
CA THR A 159 0.29 1.75 -15.32
C THR A 159 0.26 3.10 -16.04
N GLU A 160 -0.64 3.99 -15.66
CA GLU A 160 -0.83 5.29 -16.33
C GLU A 160 0.36 6.23 -16.13
N TYR A 161 0.97 6.19 -14.96
CA TYR A 161 2.12 7.01 -14.61
C TYR A 161 3.16 6.16 -13.90
N VAL A 162 4.42 6.33 -14.28
CA VAL A 162 5.58 5.72 -13.58
C VAL A 162 6.54 6.84 -13.21
N VAL A 163 6.89 6.93 -11.93
CA VAL A 163 7.74 7.99 -11.39
C VAL A 163 8.92 7.42 -10.62
N GLY A 164 10.08 8.06 -10.75
CA GLY A 164 11.33 7.66 -10.13
C GLY A 164 11.75 8.54 -8.96
N THR A 165 11.09 9.69 -8.76
CA THR A 165 11.44 10.66 -7.73
C THR A 165 10.22 11.23 -7.01
N MET A 166 10.44 11.80 -5.81
CA MET A 166 9.39 12.47 -5.03
C MET A 166 8.86 13.71 -5.77
N ASP A 167 9.71 14.45 -6.47
CA ASP A 167 9.31 15.61 -7.26
C ASP A 167 8.41 15.23 -8.43
N GLU A 168 8.72 14.13 -9.13
CA GLU A 168 7.87 13.59 -10.19
C GLU A 168 6.51 13.16 -9.65
N LEU A 169 6.49 12.49 -8.49
CA LEU A 169 5.24 12.10 -7.83
C LEU A 169 4.39 13.32 -7.51
N LEU A 170 4.98 14.33 -6.91
CA LEU A 170 4.29 15.56 -6.55
C LEU A 170 3.73 16.30 -7.78
N ASN A 171 4.46 16.30 -8.89
CA ASN A 171 4.02 16.90 -10.16
C ASN A 171 2.83 16.17 -10.80
N VAL A 172 2.74 14.85 -10.64
CA VAL A 172 1.59 14.05 -11.14
C VAL A 172 0.35 14.26 -10.28
N LEU A 173 0.53 14.47 -8.95
CA LEU A 173 -0.58 14.55 -8.00
C LEU A 173 -1.14 15.97 -7.80
N LYS A 174 -0.47 17.01 -8.26
CA LYS A 174 -0.92 18.41 -8.24
C LYS A 174 -1.62 18.81 -9.53
#